data_777ab2fc03b8e3825ee29115cf35cb37
#
_entry.id   777ab2fc03b8e3825ee29115cf35cb37
#
_cell.length_a   1.000
_cell.length_b   1.000
_cell.length_c   1.000
_cell.angle_alpha   90.00
_cell.angle_beta   90.00
_cell.angle_gamma   90.00
#
_symmetry.space_group_name_H-M   'P 1'
#
loop_
_entity.id
_entity.type
_entity.pdbx_description
1 polymer ?
#
loop_
_entity_poly.entity_id
_entity_poly.type
_entity_poly.pdbx_seq_one_letter_code
_entity_poly.pdbx_strand_id
1 'polypeptide(L)'
;MSLAITRETLASHISDYAVIYDRDYCLWIETMMQLLREGKFSEIDIPNLLEELDDISGSQRDALESNLEIILMHLLKYLCQPQLRSRSWVLTIFEHRNRLKKAFRRSPSLQKHYQEIFPECYQTAKKMASITTGRLLSDFPEISPFSQEQVLSIDYLPD
;
A
#
# COMPACT_ATOMS: atom_id res chain seq x y z
N MET A 1 -19.78 21.72 -39.01
CA MET A 1 -20.06 20.34 -39.45
C MET A 1 -19.58 19.39 -38.36
N SER A 2 -20.48 18.90 -37.56
CA SER A 2 -20.15 17.86 -36.56
C SER A 2 -20.06 16.52 -37.30
N LEU A 3 -18.85 15.97 -37.44
CA LEU A 3 -18.68 14.58 -37.90
C LEU A 3 -19.24 13.68 -36.81
N ALA A 4 -20.38 13.04 -37.10
CA ALA A 4 -20.93 12.00 -36.24
C ALA A 4 -19.96 10.82 -36.25
N ILE A 5 -19.20 10.68 -35.15
CA ILE A 5 -18.35 9.50 -34.91
C ILE A 5 -19.29 8.31 -34.77
N THR A 6 -19.18 7.34 -35.67
CA THR A 6 -20.02 6.12 -35.63
C THR A 6 -19.53 5.20 -34.49
N ARG A 7 -20.45 4.34 -33.97
CA ARG A 7 -20.09 3.33 -32.95
C ARG A 7 -18.90 2.45 -33.36
N GLU A 8 -18.77 2.16 -34.65
CA GLU A 8 -17.68 1.34 -35.21
C GLU A 8 -16.33 2.08 -35.13
N THR A 9 -16.30 3.40 -35.37
CA THR A 9 -15.09 4.22 -35.26
C THR A 9 -14.62 4.33 -33.79
N LEU A 10 -15.56 4.45 -32.85
CA LEU A 10 -15.26 4.49 -31.41
C LEU A 10 -14.70 3.14 -30.92
N ALA A 11 -15.28 2.03 -31.34
CA ALA A 11 -14.81 0.69 -31.00
C ALA A 11 -13.40 0.41 -31.56
N SER A 12 -13.09 0.93 -32.76
CA SER A 12 -11.76 0.83 -33.35
C SER A 12 -10.71 1.63 -32.55
N HIS A 13 -11.00 2.84 -32.13
CA HIS A 13 -10.07 3.67 -31.33
C HIS A 13 -9.80 3.05 -29.95
N ILE A 14 -10.80 2.53 -29.27
CA ILE A 14 -10.63 1.87 -27.97
C ILE A 14 -9.76 0.61 -28.12
N SER A 15 -9.94 -0.16 -29.19
CA SER A 15 -9.09 -1.32 -29.49
C SER A 15 -7.63 -0.92 -29.75
N ASP A 16 -7.40 0.21 -30.42
CA ASP A 16 -6.05 0.74 -30.68
C ASP A 16 -5.38 1.19 -29.37
N TYR A 17 -6.10 1.79 -28.45
CA TYR A 17 -5.56 2.21 -27.15
C TYR A 17 -5.22 1.01 -26.24
N ALA A 18 -5.98 -0.07 -26.26
CA ALA A 18 -5.64 -1.29 -25.54
C ALA A 18 -4.32 -1.91 -26.04
N VAL A 19 -4.06 -1.84 -27.36
CA VAL A 19 -2.77 -2.27 -27.93
C VAL A 19 -1.62 -1.36 -27.47
N ILE A 20 -1.86 -0.06 -27.34
CA ILE A 20 -0.84 0.88 -26.84
C ILE A 20 -0.57 0.62 -25.36
N TYR A 21 -1.58 0.32 -24.56
CA TYR A 21 -1.46 -0.04 -23.14
C TYR A 21 -0.44 -1.16 -22.92
N ASP A 22 -0.52 -2.22 -23.72
CA ASP A 22 0.39 -3.37 -23.64
C ASP A 22 1.80 -3.10 -24.16
N ARG A 23 1.96 -2.17 -25.12
CA ARG A 23 3.22 -1.95 -25.83
C ARG A 23 4.01 -0.74 -25.37
N ASP A 24 3.32 0.33 -24.99
CA ASP A 24 3.90 1.59 -24.56
C ASP A 24 3.01 2.27 -23.51
N TYR A 25 3.18 1.81 -22.29
CA TYR A 25 2.40 2.25 -21.14
C TYR A 25 2.47 3.77 -20.91
N CYS A 26 3.66 4.38 -21.07
CA CYS A 26 3.81 5.83 -20.90
C CYS A 26 3.01 6.60 -21.95
N LEU A 27 3.09 6.19 -23.21
CA LEU A 27 2.32 6.80 -24.30
C LEU A 27 0.82 6.64 -24.06
N TRP A 28 0.38 5.48 -23.57
CA TRP A 28 -1.01 5.26 -23.24
C TRP A 28 -1.49 6.22 -22.14
N ILE A 29 -0.75 6.37 -21.03
CA ILE A 29 -1.08 7.32 -19.96
C ILE A 29 -1.17 8.75 -20.50
N GLU A 30 -0.18 9.21 -21.28
CA GLU A 30 -0.18 10.54 -21.87
C GLU A 30 -1.39 10.77 -22.77
N THR A 31 -1.76 9.74 -23.55
CA THR A 31 -2.94 9.79 -24.42
C THR A 31 -4.23 9.90 -23.60
N MET A 32 -4.39 9.07 -22.55
CA MET A 32 -5.56 9.15 -21.67
C MET A 32 -5.65 10.50 -20.96
N MET A 33 -4.54 11.04 -20.48
CA MET A 33 -4.49 12.39 -19.90
C MET A 33 -4.91 13.46 -20.89
N GLN A 34 -4.50 13.36 -22.15
CA GLN A 34 -4.86 14.32 -23.20
C GLN A 34 -6.36 14.26 -23.51
N LEU A 35 -6.91 13.04 -23.69
CA LEU A 35 -8.35 12.85 -23.93
C LEU A 35 -9.20 13.40 -22.78
N LEU A 36 -8.78 13.20 -21.52
CA LEU A 36 -9.44 13.76 -20.35
C LEU A 36 -9.41 15.31 -20.36
N ARG A 37 -8.26 15.92 -20.67
CA ARG A 37 -8.12 17.39 -20.74
C ARG A 37 -8.99 17.99 -21.84
N GLU A 38 -9.13 17.31 -22.96
CA GLU A 38 -9.94 17.74 -24.10
C GLU A 38 -11.44 17.44 -23.92
N GLY A 39 -11.83 16.74 -22.86
CA GLY A 39 -13.23 16.36 -22.61
C GLY A 39 -13.75 15.28 -23.57
N LYS A 40 -12.86 14.54 -24.21
CA LYS A 40 -13.20 13.45 -25.14
C LYS A 40 -13.49 12.14 -24.41
N PHE A 41 -14.44 12.17 -23.49
CA PHE A 41 -14.72 11.05 -22.58
C PHE A 41 -15.16 9.77 -23.30
N SER A 42 -15.77 9.86 -24.47
CA SER A 42 -16.20 8.71 -25.25
C SER A 42 -15.05 7.92 -25.89
N GLU A 43 -13.86 8.52 -25.98
CA GLU A 43 -12.67 7.91 -26.57
C GLU A 43 -11.73 7.27 -25.51
N ILE A 44 -12.04 7.45 -24.23
CA ILE A 44 -11.21 6.95 -23.13
C ILE A 44 -11.28 5.42 -23.05
N ASP A 45 -10.12 4.80 -22.90
CA ASP A 45 -10.01 3.37 -22.57
C ASP A 45 -10.35 3.14 -21.09
N ILE A 46 -11.65 3.16 -20.80
CA ILE A 46 -12.17 3.06 -19.43
C ILE A 46 -11.76 1.77 -18.73
N PRO A 47 -11.80 0.57 -19.37
CA PRO A 47 -11.40 -0.66 -18.69
C PRO A 47 -9.98 -0.61 -18.11
N ASN A 48 -8.99 -0.28 -18.94
CA ASN A 48 -7.60 -0.19 -18.51
C ASN A 48 -7.39 0.96 -17.53
N LEU A 49 -8.07 2.09 -17.72
CA LEU A 49 -7.97 3.22 -16.76
C LEU A 49 -8.50 2.86 -15.38
N LEU A 50 -9.58 2.07 -15.29
CA LEU A 50 -10.10 1.58 -14.01
C LEU A 50 -9.12 0.61 -13.35
N GLU A 51 -8.50 -0.28 -14.11
CA GLU A 51 -7.47 -1.21 -13.62
C GLU A 51 -6.31 -0.44 -12.99
N GLU A 52 -5.80 0.59 -13.66
CA GLU A 52 -4.72 1.44 -13.12
C GLU A 52 -5.11 2.17 -11.84
N LEU A 53 -6.34 2.67 -11.75
CA LEU A 53 -6.82 3.34 -10.55
C LEU A 53 -6.99 2.37 -9.37
N ASP A 54 -7.44 1.15 -9.64
CA ASP A 54 -7.53 0.09 -8.65
C ASP A 54 -6.13 -0.33 -8.15
N ASP A 55 -5.17 -0.47 -9.05
CA ASP A 55 -3.77 -0.78 -8.71
C ASP A 55 -3.13 0.30 -7.85
N ILE A 56 -3.37 1.58 -8.15
CA ILE A 56 -2.89 2.69 -7.31
C ILE A 56 -3.47 2.60 -5.90
N SER A 57 -4.76 2.31 -5.78
CA SER A 57 -5.43 2.15 -4.49
C SER A 57 -4.91 0.94 -3.73
N GLY A 58 -4.76 -0.19 -4.40
CA GLY A 58 -4.19 -1.43 -3.85
C GLY A 58 -2.78 -1.22 -3.34
N SER A 59 -1.92 -0.63 -4.16
CA SER A 59 -0.52 -0.34 -3.81
C SER A 59 -0.38 0.51 -2.54
N GLN A 60 -1.28 1.46 -2.28
CA GLN A 60 -1.26 2.26 -1.05
C GLN A 60 -1.64 1.44 0.19
N ARG A 61 -2.59 0.50 0.05
CA ARG A 61 -2.96 -0.42 1.14
C ARG A 61 -1.82 -1.40 1.42
N ASP A 62 -1.24 -2.00 0.39
CA ASP A 62 -0.11 -2.93 0.52
C ASP A 62 1.10 -2.26 1.18
N ALA A 63 1.40 -1.01 0.81
CA ALA A 63 2.46 -0.24 1.44
C ALA A 63 2.19 0.06 2.92
N LEU A 64 0.93 0.33 3.30
CA LEU A 64 0.53 0.50 4.69
C LEU A 64 0.73 -0.81 5.47
N GLU A 65 0.25 -1.93 4.95
CA GLU A 65 0.37 -3.25 5.56
C GLU A 65 1.83 -3.62 5.77
N SER A 66 2.65 -3.51 4.74
CA SER A 66 4.09 -3.79 4.82
C SER A 66 4.81 -2.93 5.87
N ASN A 67 4.49 -1.64 5.95
CA ASN A 67 5.08 -0.77 6.98
C ASN A 67 4.63 -1.17 8.38
N LEU A 68 3.36 -1.53 8.57
CA LEU A 68 2.81 -1.98 9.84
C LEU A 68 3.46 -3.30 10.30
N GLU A 69 3.58 -4.26 9.40
CA GLU A 69 4.24 -5.55 9.68
C GLU A 69 5.69 -5.38 10.15
N ILE A 70 6.44 -4.51 9.49
CA ILE A 70 7.83 -4.21 9.88
C ILE A 70 7.91 -3.57 11.26
N ILE A 71 7.02 -2.62 11.58
CA ILE A 71 6.96 -2.01 12.91
C ILE A 71 6.68 -3.07 13.96
N LEU A 72 5.63 -3.85 13.77
CA LEU A 72 5.20 -4.90 14.70
C LEU A 72 6.28 -5.95 14.91
N MET A 73 6.94 -6.41 13.83
CA MET A 73 8.05 -7.35 13.89
C MET A 73 9.20 -6.80 14.77
N HIS A 74 9.58 -5.54 14.55
CA HIS A 74 10.67 -4.93 15.32
C HIS A 74 10.28 -4.66 16.77
N LEU A 75 9.02 -4.29 17.05
CA LEU A 75 8.52 -4.16 18.43
C LEU A 75 8.53 -5.52 19.16
N LEU A 76 8.14 -6.60 18.48
CA LEU A 76 8.22 -7.96 19.03
C LEU A 76 9.68 -8.36 19.31
N LYS A 77 10.59 -8.11 18.39
CA LYS A 77 12.02 -8.35 18.61
C LYS A 77 12.56 -7.54 19.78
N TYR A 78 12.18 -6.28 19.87
CA TYR A 78 12.59 -5.38 20.94
C TYR A 78 12.10 -5.85 22.31
N LEU A 79 10.87 -6.37 22.38
CA LEU A 79 10.28 -6.95 23.58
C LEU A 79 10.97 -8.29 23.97
N CYS A 80 11.14 -9.19 23.00
CA CYS A 80 11.55 -10.57 23.26
C CYS A 80 13.07 -10.78 23.33
N GLN A 81 13.86 -9.80 22.88
CA GLN A 81 15.33 -9.88 22.83
C GLN A 81 16.00 -8.61 23.42
N PRO A 82 15.80 -8.29 24.71
CA PRO A 82 16.32 -7.05 25.31
C PRO A 82 17.85 -6.91 25.19
N GLN A 83 18.58 -8.04 25.17
CA GLN A 83 20.04 -8.05 25.07
C GLN A 83 20.54 -7.68 23.65
N LEU A 84 19.68 -7.79 22.64
CA LEU A 84 20.00 -7.50 21.24
C LEU A 84 19.42 -6.19 20.74
N ARG A 85 18.80 -5.41 21.62
CA ARG A 85 18.24 -4.08 21.29
C ARG A 85 19.33 -3.20 20.65
N SER A 86 19.02 -2.64 19.49
CA SER A 86 19.97 -1.86 18.73
C SER A 86 19.36 -0.55 18.21
N ARG A 87 20.22 0.43 17.97
CA ARG A 87 19.80 1.71 17.37
C ARG A 87 19.19 1.51 15.99
N SER A 88 19.64 0.50 15.24
CA SER A 88 19.08 0.19 13.91
C SER A 88 17.62 -0.24 13.99
N TRP A 89 17.23 -1.02 15.01
CA TRP A 89 15.84 -1.39 15.21
C TRP A 89 14.95 -0.19 15.54
N VAL A 90 15.45 0.69 16.41
CA VAL A 90 14.75 1.94 16.75
C VAL A 90 14.59 2.83 15.51
N LEU A 91 15.65 2.95 14.71
CA LEU A 91 15.60 3.73 13.48
C LEU A 91 14.58 3.14 12.48
N THR A 92 14.59 1.83 12.30
CA THR A 92 13.60 1.15 11.41
C THR A 92 12.17 1.42 11.87
N ILE A 93 11.88 1.25 13.17
CA ILE A 93 10.56 1.56 13.74
C ILE A 93 10.18 3.01 13.46
N PHE A 94 11.09 3.96 13.72
CA PHE A 94 10.87 5.38 13.49
C PHE A 94 10.57 5.70 12.01
N GLU A 95 11.36 5.17 11.09
CA GLU A 95 11.17 5.40 9.64
C GLU A 95 9.82 4.89 9.15
N HIS A 96 9.44 3.66 9.52
CA HIS A 96 8.18 3.06 9.10
C HIS A 96 6.97 3.76 9.75
N ARG A 97 7.06 4.19 11.00
CA ARG A 97 6.05 5.06 11.63
C ARG A 97 5.87 6.38 10.88
N ASN A 98 6.94 7.01 10.46
CA ASN A 98 6.87 8.23 9.65
C ASN A 98 6.21 8.00 8.29
N ARG A 99 6.46 6.85 7.65
CA ARG A 99 5.79 6.47 6.40
C ARG A 99 4.28 6.34 6.61
N LEU A 100 3.84 5.65 7.66
CA LEU A 100 2.42 5.55 8.01
C LEU A 100 1.78 6.92 8.28
N LYS A 101 2.44 7.78 9.05
CA LYS A 101 1.95 9.14 9.32
C LYS A 101 1.81 9.97 8.04
N LYS A 102 2.75 9.85 7.11
CA LYS A 102 2.66 10.52 5.80
C LYS A 102 1.50 9.96 4.97
N ALA A 103 1.31 8.64 4.97
CA ALA A 103 0.20 7.98 4.29
C ALA A 103 -1.16 8.46 4.83
N PHE A 104 -1.34 8.53 6.14
CA PHE A 104 -2.58 9.02 6.75
C PHE A 104 -2.85 10.51 6.51
N ARG A 105 -1.80 11.34 6.43
CA ARG A 105 -1.98 12.76 6.07
C ARG A 105 -2.42 12.91 4.62
N ARG A 106 -1.90 12.08 3.71
CA ARG A 106 -2.27 12.11 2.29
C ARG A 106 -3.64 11.49 2.04
N SER A 107 -3.94 10.40 2.74
CA SER A 107 -5.16 9.60 2.55
C SER A 107 -5.74 9.19 3.91
N PRO A 108 -6.53 10.07 4.58
CA PRO A 108 -7.08 9.79 5.91
C PRO A 108 -7.95 8.53 5.98
N SER A 109 -8.59 8.14 4.88
CA SER A 109 -9.38 6.91 4.77
C SER A 109 -8.58 5.62 5.06
N LEU A 110 -7.24 5.65 4.89
CA LEU A 110 -6.37 4.54 5.24
C LEU A 110 -6.36 4.21 6.74
N GLN A 111 -6.77 5.14 7.61
CA GLN A 111 -6.89 4.85 9.06
C GLN A 111 -7.91 3.75 9.35
N LYS A 112 -9.01 3.71 8.61
CA LYS A 112 -9.99 2.63 8.75
C LYS A 112 -9.38 1.30 8.32
N HIS A 113 -8.71 1.26 7.19
CA HIS A 113 -8.01 0.06 6.72
C HIS A 113 -6.95 -0.41 7.73
N TYR A 114 -6.16 0.50 8.29
CA TYR A 114 -5.20 0.21 9.34
C TYR A 114 -5.83 -0.52 10.53
N GLN A 115 -6.99 -0.06 10.99
CA GLN A 115 -7.70 -0.67 12.12
C GLN A 115 -8.19 -2.08 11.79
N GLU A 116 -8.71 -2.26 10.58
CA GLU A 116 -9.27 -3.53 10.10
C GLU A 116 -8.20 -4.59 9.89
N ILE A 117 -7.05 -4.22 9.29
CA ILE A 117 -5.98 -5.17 8.93
C ILE A 117 -5.00 -5.44 10.08
N PHE A 118 -5.01 -4.67 11.15
CA PHE A 118 -4.06 -4.76 12.25
C PHE A 118 -3.87 -6.17 12.81
N PRO A 119 -4.94 -6.96 13.08
CA PRO A 119 -4.78 -8.33 13.59
C PRO A 119 -4.05 -9.25 12.60
N GLU A 120 -4.30 -9.11 11.30
CA GLU A 120 -3.67 -9.91 10.26
C GLU A 120 -2.19 -9.55 10.09
N CYS A 121 -1.88 -8.26 10.01
CA CYS A 121 -0.50 -7.76 10.01
C CYS A 121 0.28 -8.21 11.25
N TYR A 122 -0.37 -8.29 12.40
CA TYR A 122 0.28 -8.82 13.60
C TYR A 122 0.67 -10.29 13.43
N GLN A 123 -0.19 -11.14 12.87
CA GLN A 123 0.14 -12.56 12.63
C GLN A 123 1.29 -12.71 11.63
N THR A 124 1.33 -11.90 10.58
CA THR A 124 2.44 -11.86 9.64
C THR A 124 3.74 -11.41 10.34
N ALA A 125 3.70 -10.32 11.09
CA ALA A 125 4.83 -9.80 11.85
C ALA A 125 5.38 -10.80 12.88
N LYS A 126 4.49 -11.55 13.53
CA LYS A 126 4.83 -12.63 14.47
C LYS A 126 5.62 -13.74 13.76
N LYS A 127 5.20 -14.15 12.55
CA LYS A 127 5.94 -15.11 11.72
C LYS A 127 7.32 -14.56 11.31
N MET A 128 7.37 -13.29 10.88
CA MET A 128 8.63 -12.63 10.53
C MET A 128 9.58 -12.55 11.74
N ALA A 129 9.06 -12.22 12.91
CA ALA A 129 9.83 -12.19 14.16
C ALA A 129 10.37 -13.59 14.53
N SER A 130 9.56 -14.64 14.41
CA SER A 130 9.98 -16.02 14.62
C SER A 130 11.14 -16.40 13.68
N ILE A 131 11.01 -16.14 12.39
CA ILE A 131 12.05 -16.44 11.40
C ILE A 131 13.33 -15.66 11.70
N THR A 132 13.24 -14.38 11.97
CA THR A 132 14.42 -13.51 12.16
C THR A 132 15.14 -13.71 13.50
N THR A 133 14.44 -14.22 14.51
CA THR A 133 15.02 -14.46 15.85
C THR A 133 15.40 -15.91 16.09
N GLY A 134 14.91 -16.85 15.27
CA GLY A 134 15.04 -18.29 15.48
C GLY A 134 14.19 -18.82 16.64
N ARG A 135 13.30 -18.01 17.21
CA ARG A 135 12.38 -18.42 18.28
C ARG A 135 11.18 -19.17 17.71
N LEU A 136 10.56 -20.01 18.54
CA LEU A 136 9.32 -20.68 18.16
C LEU A 136 8.17 -19.64 18.06
N LEU A 137 7.24 -19.88 17.16
CA LEU A 137 6.07 -19.03 17.00
C LEU A 137 5.23 -18.93 18.29
N SER A 138 5.20 -20.00 19.08
CA SER A 138 4.56 -20.08 20.39
C SER A 138 5.19 -19.20 21.47
N ASP A 139 6.43 -18.73 21.28
CA ASP A 139 7.11 -17.85 22.22
C ASP A 139 6.60 -16.39 22.15
N PHE A 140 5.83 -16.10 21.12
CA PHE A 140 5.22 -14.79 20.93
C PHE A 140 3.74 -14.80 21.34
N PRO A 141 3.21 -13.68 21.88
CA PRO A 141 1.81 -13.59 22.24
C PRO A 141 0.89 -13.93 21.06
N GLU A 142 -0.24 -14.58 21.36
CA GLU A 142 -1.21 -14.93 20.31
C GLU A 142 -1.91 -13.68 19.73
N ILE A 143 -2.19 -12.71 20.62
CA ILE A 143 -2.76 -11.39 20.28
C ILE A 143 -1.68 -10.34 20.50
N SER A 144 -1.72 -9.28 19.70
CA SER A 144 -0.76 -8.18 19.84
C SER A 144 -0.70 -7.63 21.27
N PRO A 145 0.48 -7.60 21.91
CA PRO A 145 0.66 -6.96 23.20
C PRO A 145 0.69 -5.43 23.11
N PHE A 146 0.65 -4.89 21.90
CA PHE A 146 0.70 -3.45 21.62
C PHE A 146 -0.68 -2.97 21.16
N SER A 147 -1.13 -1.82 21.68
CA SER A 147 -2.30 -1.16 21.14
C SER A 147 -2.00 -0.51 19.78
N GLN A 148 -3.04 -0.26 18.99
CA GLN A 148 -2.90 0.41 17.71
C GLN A 148 -2.29 1.81 17.84
N GLU A 149 -2.60 2.53 18.94
CA GLU A 149 -2.05 3.84 19.25
C GLU A 149 -0.57 3.75 19.63
N GLN A 150 -0.17 2.75 20.43
CA GLN A 150 1.22 2.51 20.80
C GLN A 150 2.08 2.21 19.57
N VAL A 151 1.57 1.42 18.63
CA VAL A 151 2.28 1.08 17.39
C VAL A 151 2.57 2.32 16.55
N LEU A 152 1.67 3.32 16.55
CA LEU A 152 1.83 4.58 15.81
C LEU A 152 2.58 5.65 16.60
N SER A 153 2.72 5.52 17.91
CA SER A 153 3.40 6.51 18.75
C SER A 153 4.89 6.53 18.48
N ILE A 154 5.44 7.70 18.12
CA ILE A 154 6.86 7.87 17.76
C ILE A 154 7.78 7.50 18.92
N ASP A 155 7.38 7.82 20.15
CA ASP A 155 8.21 7.68 21.33
C ASP A 155 8.01 6.34 22.06
N TYR A 156 7.03 5.54 21.63
CA TYR A 156 6.74 4.27 22.28
C TYR A 156 7.74 3.18 21.86
N LEU A 157 8.37 2.59 22.84
CA LEU A 157 9.09 1.31 22.73
C LEU A 157 8.66 0.44 23.92
N PRO A 158 8.51 -0.89 23.72
CA PRO A 158 8.19 -1.79 24.85
C PRO A 158 9.36 -1.89 25.83
N ASP A 159 9.05 -2.11 27.11
CA ASP A 159 10.03 -2.27 28.18
C ASP A 159 10.88 -3.54 28.05
#